data_6d82eff860d470b8e3c8dead81e6415d
#
_entry.id   6d82eff860d470b8e3c8dead81e6415d
#
_cell.length_a   1.000
_cell.length_b   1.000
_cell.length_c   1.000
_cell.angle_alpha   90.00
_cell.angle_beta   90.00
_cell.angle_gamma   90.00
#
_symmetry.space_group_name_H-M   'P 1'
#
loop_
_entity.id
_entity.type
_entity.pdbx_description
1 polymer ?
#
loop_
_entity_poly.entity_id
_entity_poly.type
_entity_poly.pdbx_seq_one_letter_code
_entity_poly.pdbx_strand_id
1 'polypeptide(L)'
;MSTDDVRTIRVGHSPDPDDAFMFHALTTGAFPTPGYRFEHVLLDIETLNQKALHGEYEVSAVSIHAYPEISDRYALMNCGASMGEGYGPMLVTNLDISLDEACSRTIAIPGLKTSAYLALKLACGDVDIAVVPFDEIIPRIQSGEFAAGVIIHEGQLTWKDEGLNLLLDFGVWWNENNNGWPLPLGGNVVRRDLGIEACARISEWVKMSIEHSIDDPAAALEFAIQWGRGIDEETNSKFVQMYVNERTIDYGEDGRASIRKFLNDGKNIGMIDPNFNPDCVEFIGADGV
;
A
#
# COMPACT_ATOMS: atom_id res chain seq x y z
N MET A 1 20.56 -32.63 6.48
CA MET A 1 20.64 -31.24 6.91
C MET A 1 20.11 -31.17 8.33
N SER A 2 20.88 -30.64 9.25
CA SER A 2 20.46 -30.47 10.66
C SER A 2 19.21 -29.62 10.74
N THR A 3 18.26 -29.98 11.61
CA THR A 3 16.99 -29.26 11.86
C THR A 3 17.19 -27.94 12.63
N ASP A 4 18.43 -27.47 12.77
CA ASP A 4 18.80 -26.41 13.73
C ASP A 4 19.07 -25.03 13.11
N ASP A 5 18.85 -24.83 11.80
CA ASP A 5 19.14 -23.52 11.17
C ASP A 5 17.95 -22.98 10.35
N VAL A 6 16.79 -22.88 11.02
CA VAL A 6 15.61 -22.25 10.42
C VAL A 6 15.69 -20.73 10.61
N ARG A 7 15.83 -19.99 9.51
CA ARG A 7 15.88 -18.53 9.52
C ARG A 7 14.47 -17.95 9.71
N THR A 8 14.30 -17.11 10.70
CA THR A 8 13.04 -16.38 10.89
C THR A 8 13.01 -15.15 10.01
N ILE A 9 11.90 -14.97 9.28
CA ILE A 9 11.58 -13.81 8.46
C ILE A 9 10.38 -13.12 9.11
N ARG A 10 10.58 -11.93 9.63
CA ARG A 10 9.51 -11.08 10.16
C ARG A 10 8.89 -10.31 9.00
N VAL A 11 7.58 -10.43 8.86
CA VAL A 11 6.80 -9.81 7.80
C VAL A 11 5.92 -8.74 8.42
N GLY A 12 6.28 -7.48 8.22
CA GLY A 12 5.44 -6.34 8.59
C GLY A 12 4.39 -6.08 7.50
N HIS A 13 3.12 -6.16 7.83
CA HIS A 13 2.04 -5.80 6.91
C HIS A 13 0.85 -5.19 7.67
N SER A 14 -0.10 -4.59 6.95
CA SER A 14 -1.27 -4.01 7.59
C SER A 14 -2.23 -5.12 8.07
N PRO A 15 -3.07 -4.83 9.07
CA PRO A 15 -4.16 -5.73 9.42
C PRO A 15 -5.35 -5.61 8.45
N ASP A 16 -5.22 -4.85 7.36
CA ASP A 16 -6.30 -4.66 6.40
C ASP A 16 -6.63 -5.96 5.65
N PRO A 17 -7.87 -6.11 5.19
CA PRO A 17 -8.32 -7.37 4.60
C PRO A 17 -7.53 -7.81 3.36
N ASP A 18 -7.04 -6.88 2.54
CA ASP A 18 -6.24 -7.18 1.35
C ASP A 18 -4.86 -7.74 1.71
N ASP A 19 -4.14 -7.13 2.66
CA ASP A 19 -2.87 -7.67 3.17
C ASP A 19 -3.08 -9.01 3.88
N ALA A 20 -4.09 -9.13 4.75
CA ALA A 20 -4.40 -10.38 5.43
C ALA A 20 -4.71 -11.50 4.43
N PHE A 21 -5.42 -11.20 3.35
CA PHE A 21 -5.70 -12.13 2.27
C PHE A 21 -4.43 -12.56 1.53
N MET A 22 -3.55 -11.60 1.15
CA MET A 22 -2.30 -11.89 0.44
C MET A 22 -1.37 -12.81 1.23
N PHE A 23 -1.27 -12.60 2.55
CA PHE A 23 -0.36 -13.34 3.41
C PHE A 23 -0.97 -14.57 4.07
N HIS A 24 -2.24 -14.90 3.81
CA HIS A 24 -2.96 -16.00 4.44
C HIS A 24 -2.20 -17.34 4.36
N ALA A 25 -1.78 -17.74 3.17
CA ALA A 25 -1.15 -19.05 2.98
C ALA A 25 0.25 -19.15 3.64
N LEU A 26 1.00 -18.05 3.68
CA LEU A 26 2.25 -17.98 4.46
C LEU A 26 2.00 -17.99 5.97
N THR A 27 0.98 -17.28 6.44
CA THR A 27 0.62 -17.19 7.86
C THR A 27 0.16 -18.54 8.40
N THR A 28 -0.62 -19.28 7.61
CA THR A 28 -1.18 -20.59 8.00
C THR A 28 -0.25 -21.76 7.70
N GLY A 29 0.86 -21.53 6.97
CA GLY A 29 1.77 -22.58 6.55
C GLY A 29 1.16 -23.54 5.54
N ALA A 30 0.31 -23.06 4.64
CA ALA A 30 -0.38 -23.87 3.63
C ALA A 30 0.56 -24.59 2.66
N PHE A 31 1.81 -24.12 2.53
CA PHE A 31 2.86 -24.77 1.77
C PHE A 31 4.21 -24.70 2.49
N PRO A 32 5.16 -25.63 2.17
CA PRO A 32 6.45 -25.67 2.85
C PRO A 32 7.37 -24.52 2.42
N THR A 33 8.09 -23.91 3.40
CA THR A 33 9.14 -22.91 3.19
C THR A 33 10.48 -23.41 3.74
N PRO A 34 11.17 -24.32 3.05
CA PRO A 34 12.33 -25.06 3.59
C PRO A 34 13.45 -24.11 4.06
N GLY A 35 13.84 -24.26 5.33
CA GLY A 35 14.89 -23.44 5.95
C GLY A 35 14.43 -22.06 6.45
N TYR A 36 13.13 -21.73 6.33
CA TYR A 36 12.58 -20.46 6.74
C TYR A 36 11.28 -20.61 7.52
N ARG A 37 11.05 -19.67 8.44
CA ARG A 37 9.80 -19.51 9.17
C ARG A 37 9.36 -18.05 9.08
N PHE A 38 8.10 -17.82 8.81
CA PHE A 38 7.52 -16.48 8.72
C PHE A 38 6.81 -16.11 10.02
N GLU A 39 7.10 -14.92 10.54
CA GLU A 39 6.44 -14.33 11.69
C GLU A 39 5.81 -13.00 11.26
N HIS A 40 4.50 -12.86 11.41
CA HIS A 40 3.72 -11.72 10.98
C HIS A 40 3.62 -10.67 12.07
N VAL A 41 3.85 -9.41 11.70
CA VAL A 41 3.75 -8.22 12.57
C VAL A 41 2.76 -7.25 11.94
N LEU A 42 1.64 -7.02 12.63
CA LEU A 42 0.53 -6.22 12.13
C LEU A 42 0.64 -4.78 12.64
N LEU A 43 0.78 -3.83 11.73
CA LEU A 43 0.90 -2.40 11.99
C LEU A 43 0.26 -1.60 10.85
N ASP A 44 -0.17 -0.37 11.13
CA ASP A 44 -0.64 0.52 10.08
C ASP A 44 0.49 0.90 9.10
N ILE A 45 0.10 1.32 7.88
CA ILE A 45 1.06 1.54 6.79
C ILE A 45 2.05 2.68 7.07
N GLU A 46 1.65 3.76 7.76
CA GLU A 46 2.60 4.83 8.09
C GLU A 46 3.63 4.36 9.12
N THR A 47 3.21 3.59 10.12
CA THR A 47 4.12 2.95 11.08
C THR A 47 5.08 1.98 10.38
N LEU A 48 4.61 1.18 9.42
CA LEU A 48 5.47 0.29 8.61
C LEU A 48 6.48 1.09 7.78
N ASN A 49 6.06 2.18 7.14
CA ASN A 49 6.96 3.08 6.41
C ASN A 49 8.07 3.61 7.31
N GLN A 50 7.74 4.09 8.52
CA GLN A 50 8.72 4.59 9.49
C GLN A 50 9.70 3.49 9.95
N LYS A 51 9.22 2.28 10.19
CA LYS A 51 10.06 1.13 10.57
C LYS A 51 10.98 0.67 9.44
N ALA A 52 10.50 0.74 8.19
CA ALA A 52 11.31 0.41 7.02
C ALA A 52 12.52 1.34 6.86
N LEU A 53 12.42 2.63 7.24
CA LEU A 53 13.56 3.56 7.26
C LEU A 53 14.72 3.03 8.13
N HIS A 54 14.42 2.22 9.14
CA HIS A 54 15.39 1.64 10.05
C HIS A 54 15.76 0.19 9.73
N GLY A 55 15.16 -0.43 8.70
CA GLY A 55 15.41 -1.82 8.32
C GLY A 55 14.90 -2.82 9.36
N GLU A 56 13.79 -2.54 10.04
CA GLU A 56 13.38 -3.30 11.22
C GLU A 56 12.92 -4.72 10.86
N TYR A 57 12.21 -4.91 9.74
CA TYR A 57 11.69 -6.20 9.31
C TYR A 57 12.42 -6.73 8.07
N GLU A 58 12.47 -8.05 7.91
CA GLU A 58 13.06 -8.71 6.74
C GLU A 58 12.22 -8.51 5.48
N VAL A 59 10.88 -8.51 5.66
CA VAL A 59 9.86 -8.18 4.65
C VAL A 59 8.93 -7.13 5.23
N SER A 60 8.51 -6.16 4.44
CA SER A 60 7.53 -5.16 4.87
C SER A 60 6.64 -4.72 3.72
N ALA A 61 5.36 -4.55 3.98
CA ALA A 61 4.52 -3.68 3.17
C ALA A 61 4.98 -2.24 3.36
N VAL A 62 5.02 -1.46 2.28
CA VAL A 62 5.38 -0.05 2.30
C VAL A 62 4.57 0.72 1.26
N SER A 63 4.37 2.01 1.51
CA SER A 63 3.88 2.91 0.48
C SER A 63 4.95 3.12 -0.60
N ILE A 64 4.55 3.19 -1.87
CA ILE A 64 5.49 3.47 -2.98
C ILE A 64 6.20 4.82 -2.76
N HIS A 65 5.52 5.82 -2.17
CA HIS A 65 6.16 7.10 -1.81
C HIS A 65 7.34 6.95 -0.83
N ALA A 66 7.30 5.98 0.08
CA ALA A 66 8.38 5.74 1.03
C ALA A 66 9.59 5.03 0.42
N TYR A 67 9.40 4.30 -0.69
CA TYR A 67 10.42 3.43 -1.27
C TYR A 67 11.74 4.14 -1.61
N PRO A 68 11.78 5.37 -2.15
CA PRO A 68 13.04 6.08 -2.43
C PRO A 68 13.99 6.18 -1.24
N GLU A 69 13.46 6.34 -0.02
CA GLU A 69 14.27 6.52 1.20
C GLU A 69 14.80 5.21 1.77
N ILE A 70 14.30 4.07 1.29
CA ILE A 70 14.68 2.73 1.76
C ILE A 70 15.31 1.87 0.67
N SER A 71 15.41 2.35 -0.56
CA SER A 71 15.84 1.59 -1.74
C SER A 71 17.27 1.04 -1.66
N ASP A 72 18.12 1.65 -0.83
CA ASP A 72 19.47 1.14 -0.51
C ASP A 72 19.43 -0.12 0.37
N ARG A 73 18.41 -0.28 1.20
CA ARG A 73 18.24 -1.37 2.17
C ARG A 73 17.29 -2.45 1.68
N TYR A 74 16.29 -2.07 0.90
CA TYR A 74 15.24 -2.95 0.44
C TYR A 74 15.15 -3.01 -1.08
N ALA A 75 14.81 -4.18 -1.59
CA ALA A 75 14.36 -4.35 -2.96
C ALA A 75 12.83 -4.44 -2.98
N LEU A 76 12.19 -3.80 -3.97
CA LEU A 76 10.75 -3.96 -4.20
C LEU A 76 10.52 -5.36 -4.80
N MET A 77 9.59 -6.12 -4.26
CA MET A 77 9.21 -7.40 -4.86
C MET A 77 8.47 -7.16 -6.18
N ASN A 78 8.46 -8.13 -7.06
CA ASN A 78 7.70 -8.06 -8.32
C ASN A 78 6.22 -8.43 -8.15
N CYS A 79 5.78 -8.76 -6.93
CA CYS A 79 4.42 -9.11 -6.54
C CYS A 79 4.00 -8.38 -5.25
N GLY A 80 2.74 -8.50 -4.88
CA GLY A 80 2.17 -7.88 -3.70
C GLY A 80 1.93 -6.38 -3.87
N ALA A 81 1.62 -5.95 -5.10
CA ALA A 81 1.22 -4.58 -5.38
C ALA A 81 -0.17 -4.28 -4.84
N SER A 82 -0.33 -3.10 -4.28
CA SER A 82 -1.62 -2.44 -4.10
C SER A 82 -1.67 -1.25 -5.06
N MET A 83 -2.53 -1.33 -6.08
CA MET A 83 -2.65 -0.33 -7.13
C MET A 83 -4.11 0.06 -7.35
N GLY A 84 -4.35 1.35 -7.57
CA GLY A 84 -5.68 1.87 -7.87
C GLY A 84 -5.94 1.89 -9.38
N GLU A 85 -6.82 1.03 -9.87
CA GLU A 85 -7.21 0.95 -11.28
C GLU A 85 -8.47 1.79 -11.57
N GLY A 86 -8.31 3.11 -11.65
CA GLY A 86 -9.44 4.05 -11.77
C GLY A 86 -10.24 4.20 -10.48
N TYR A 87 -9.64 3.89 -9.36
CA TYR A 87 -10.09 4.13 -7.99
C TYR A 87 -8.86 4.27 -7.09
N GLY A 88 -9.01 4.90 -5.92
CA GLY A 88 -7.88 5.04 -5.00
C GLY A 88 -8.26 5.78 -3.72
N PRO A 89 -7.27 6.28 -2.98
CA PRO A 89 -7.49 7.21 -1.90
C PRO A 89 -8.33 8.39 -2.35
N MET A 90 -9.15 8.92 -1.46
CA MET A 90 -10.12 9.97 -1.78
C MET A 90 -9.94 11.18 -0.88
N LEU A 91 -10.03 12.37 -1.47
CA LEU A 91 -10.22 13.61 -0.73
C LEU A 91 -11.72 13.82 -0.53
N VAL A 92 -12.16 13.87 0.71
CA VAL A 92 -13.57 13.99 1.11
C VAL A 92 -13.79 15.16 2.07
N THR A 93 -15.04 15.62 2.13
CA THR A 93 -15.48 16.70 3.01
C THR A 93 -16.91 16.45 3.49
N ASN A 94 -17.31 17.04 4.62
CA ASN A 94 -18.72 17.11 5.06
C ASN A 94 -19.39 18.46 4.71
N LEU A 95 -18.70 19.32 3.98
CA LEU A 95 -19.16 20.65 3.61
C LEU A 95 -19.57 20.70 2.13
N ASP A 96 -20.36 21.71 1.77
CA ASP A 96 -20.64 22.05 0.37
C ASP A 96 -19.59 23.07 -0.12
N ILE A 97 -18.41 22.58 -0.42
CA ILE A 97 -17.25 23.39 -0.87
C ILE A 97 -16.61 22.77 -2.10
N SER A 98 -15.96 23.61 -2.89
CA SER A 98 -15.17 23.16 -4.06
C SER A 98 -13.83 22.54 -3.65
N LEU A 99 -13.17 21.84 -4.59
CA LEU A 99 -11.80 21.33 -4.42
C LEU A 99 -10.83 22.46 -4.08
N ASP A 100 -10.91 23.61 -4.78
CA ASP A 100 -10.02 24.76 -4.56
C ASP A 100 -10.21 25.35 -3.16
N GLU A 101 -11.46 25.41 -2.68
CA GLU A 101 -11.74 25.86 -1.31
C GLU A 101 -11.21 24.90 -0.26
N ALA A 102 -11.31 23.58 -0.50
CA ALA A 102 -10.73 22.57 0.38
C ALA A 102 -9.20 22.68 0.40
N CYS A 103 -8.57 22.83 -0.76
CA CYS A 103 -7.12 23.00 -0.89
C CYS A 103 -6.56 24.30 -0.29
N SER A 104 -7.43 25.31 -0.05
CA SER A 104 -7.06 26.54 0.66
C SER A 104 -7.07 26.39 2.19
N ARG A 105 -7.45 25.24 2.72
CA ARG A 105 -7.56 24.94 4.16
C ARG A 105 -6.62 23.78 4.52
N THR A 106 -6.41 23.58 5.82
CA THR A 106 -5.64 22.44 6.32
C THR A 106 -6.38 21.13 6.03
N ILE A 107 -5.72 20.19 5.32
CA ILE A 107 -6.25 18.88 4.96
C ILE A 107 -5.68 17.82 5.92
N ALA A 108 -6.55 16.99 6.49
CA ALA A 108 -6.15 15.84 7.28
C ALA A 108 -5.57 14.74 6.37
N ILE A 109 -4.40 14.19 6.69
CA ILE A 109 -3.74 13.12 5.94
C ILE A 109 -3.33 11.96 6.84
N PRO A 110 -3.28 10.72 6.33
CA PRO A 110 -2.98 9.54 7.16
C PRO A 110 -1.49 9.39 7.52
N GLY A 111 -0.59 10.08 6.80
CA GLY A 111 0.84 10.02 7.08
C GLY A 111 1.69 10.66 5.99
N LEU A 112 2.88 11.15 6.37
CA LEU A 112 3.78 11.88 5.48
C LEU A 112 4.49 10.97 4.46
N LYS A 113 4.56 9.67 4.71
CA LYS A 113 5.21 8.70 3.83
C LYS A 113 4.20 7.93 2.97
N THR A 114 2.90 8.18 3.12
CA THR A 114 1.87 7.47 2.35
C THR A 114 1.85 7.92 0.89
N SER A 115 1.56 7.00 -0.03
CA SER A 115 1.33 7.32 -1.44
C SER A 115 0.11 8.23 -1.63
N ALA A 116 -0.87 8.13 -0.73
CA ALA A 116 -2.03 9.02 -0.71
C ALA A 116 -1.64 10.49 -0.49
N TYR A 117 -0.66 10.75 0.37
CA TYR A 117 -0.13 12.11 0.55
C TYR A 117 0.63 12.62 -0.69
N LEU A 118 1.47 11.78 -1.30
CA LEU A 118 2.12 12.18 -2.55
C LEU A 118 1.10 12.46 -3.66
N ALA A 119 0.06 11.63 -3.80
CA ALA A 119 -1.02 11.85 -4.77
C ALA A 119 -1.75 13.18 -4.51
N LEU A 120 -2.06 13.52 -3.24
CA LEU A 120 -2.62 14.81 -2.86
C LEU A 120 -1.73 15.97 -3.33
N LYS A 121 -0.41 15.89 -3.06
CA LYS A 121 0.53 16.96 -3.45
C LYS A 121 0.69 17.09 -4.97
N LEU A 122 0.61 15.98 -5.71
CA LEU A 122 0.64 15.99 -7.17
C LEU A 122 -0.64 16.59 -7.78
N ALA A 123 -1.81 16.28 -7.18
CA ALA A 123 -3.09 16.75 -7.69
C ALA A 123 -3.44 18.18 -7.28
N CYS A 124 -3.14 18.57 -6.05
CA CYS A 124 -3.60 19.82 -5.44
C CYS A 124 -2.45 20.84 -5.24
N GLY A 125 -1.20 20.47 -5.50
CA GLY A 125 -0.05 21.35 -5.31
C GLY A 125 0.32 21.54 -3.84
N ASP A 126 0.74 22.77 -3.50
CA ASP A 126 1.17 23.09 -2.12
C ASP A 126 -0.05 23.42 -1.26
N VAL A 127 -0.45 22.44 -0.42
CA VAL A 127 -1.57 22.53 0.52
C VAL A 127 -1.07 22.37 1.95
N ASP A 128 -1.70 23.07 2.89
CA ASP A 128 -1.47 22.87 4.32
C ASP A 128 -2.02 21.52 4.77
N ILE A 129 -1.27 20.79 5.58
CA ILE A 129 -1.66 19.44 6.02
C ILE A 129 -1.55 19.28 7.54
N ALA A 130 -2.34 18.36 8.07
CA ALA A 130 -2.21 17.82 9.42
C ALA A 130 -2.19 16.29 9.36
N VAL A 131 -1.20 15.68 10.02
CA VAL A 131 -1.14 14.21 10.13
C VAL A 131 -2.12 13.76 11.21
N VAL A 132 -2.99 12.84 10.86
CA VAL A 132 -4.05 12.29 11.71
C VAL A 132 -4.05 10.77 11.55
N PRO A 133 -4.21 9.97 12.62
CA PRO A 133 -4.44 8.54 12.47
C PRO A 133 -5.58 8.29 11.45
N PHE A 134 -5.34 7.35 10.52
CA PHE A 134 -6.24 7.20 9.37
C PHE A 134 -7.70 6.91 9.77
N ASP A 135 -7.93 6.18 10.87
CA ASP A 135 -9.24 5.85 11.45
C ASP A 135 -9.92 7.04 12.16
N GLU A 136 -9.17 8.12 12.46
CA GLU A 136 -9.71 9.34 13.06
C GLU A 136 -10.06 10.42 12.01
N ILE A 137 -9.68 10.26 10.73
CA ILE A 137 -9.87 11.29 9.71
C ILE A 137 -11.36 11.59 9.50
N ILE A 138 -12.18 10.57 9.27
CA ILE A 138 -13.64 10.74 9.09
C ILE A 138 -14.29 11.37 10.33
N PRO A 139 -14.09 10.86 11.56
CA PRO A 139 -14.61 11.49 12.77
C PRO A 139 -14.22 12.96 12.93
N ARG A 140 -13.00 13.33 12.59
CA ARG A 140 -12.53 14.73 12.72
C ARG A 140 -13.08 15.67 11.65
N ILE A 141 -13.37 15.15 10.44
CA ILE A 141 -14.12 15.90 9.43
C ILE A 141 -15.56 16.12 9.91
N GLN A 142 -16.22 15.08 10.42
CA GLN A 142 -17.60 15.15 10.92
C GLN A 142 -17.75 16.10 12.10
N SER A 143 -16.74 16.16 12.99
CA SER A 143 -16.72 17.12 14.10
C SER A 143 -16.46 18.58 13.69
N GLY A 144 -16.04 18.81 12.43
CA GLY A 144 -15.67 20.12 11.92
C GLY A 144 -14.27 20.59 12.31
N GLU A 145 -13.42 19.71 12.86
CA GLU A 145 -12.01 20.01 13.14
C GLU A 145 -11.23 20.26 11.85
N PHE A 146 -11.52 19.45 10.80
CA PHE A 146 -10.98 19.64 9.45
C PHE A 146 -12.11 19.83 8.44
N ALA A 147 -11.88 20.68 7.46
CA ALA A 147 -12.82 20.90 6.36
C ALA A 147 -12.79 19.75 5.35
N ALA A 148 -11.66 19.08 5.20
CA ALA A 148 -11.44 17.96 4.29
C ALA A 148 -10.34 17.04 4.80
N GLY A 149 -10.32 15.81 4.31
CA GLY A 149 -9.26 14.84 4.62
C GLY A 149 -9.13 13.76 3.57
N VAL A 150 -7.95 13.15 3.53
CA VAL A 150 -7.63 12.04 2.64
C VAL A 150 -7.93 10.73 3.34
N ILE A 151 -8.89 10.00 2.82
CA ILE A 151 -9.26 8.68 3.32
C ILE A 151 -8.59 7.58 2.49
N ILE A 152 -8.20 6.53 3.19
CA ILE A 152 -7.59 5.31 2.66
C ILE A 152 -8.35 4.11 3.23
N HIS A 153 -7.97 2.88 2.84
CA HIS A 153 -8.58 1.64 3.34
C HIS A 153 -10.08 1.56 3.05
N GLU A 154 -10.82 0.83 3.87
CA GLU A 154 -12.26 0.60 3.71
C GLU A 154 -13.12 1.89 3.76
N GLY A 155 -12.61 2.98 4.29
CA GLY A 155 -13.26 4.29 4.23
C GLY A 155 -13.60 4.72 2.79
N GLN A 156 -12.86 4.21 1.79
CA GLN A 156 -13.15 4.43 0.38
C GLN A 156 -14.49 3.82 -0.08
N LEU A 157 -15.01 2.84 0.64
CA LEU A 157 -16.31 2.21 0.35
C LEU A 157 -17.45 2.79 1.20
N THR A 158 -17.14 3.33 2.39
CA THR A 158 -18.15 3.72 3.38
C THR A 158 -18.42 5.23 3.47
N TRP A 159 -17.60 6.08 2.87
CA TRP A 159 -17.68 7.55 3.01
C TRP A 159 -19.06 8.15 2.70
N LYS A 160 -19.82 7.56 1.76
CA LYS A 160 -21.18 8.02 1.43
C LYS A 160 -22.15 7.80 2.57
N ASP A 161 -22.05 6.65 3.22
CA ASP A 161 -22.90 6.29 4.35
C ASP A 161 -22.55 7.12 5.59
N GLU A 162 -21.33 7.66 5.65
CA GLU A 162 -20.84 8.60 6.65
C GLU A 162 -21.28 10.05 6.38
N GLY A 163 -22.05 10.29 5.31
CA GLY A 163 -22.56 11.62 4.96
C GLY A 163 -21.51 12.58 4.39
N LEU A 164 -20.44 12.05 3.82
CA LEU A 164 -19.38 12.85 3.20
C LEU A 164 -19.63 13.08 1.72
N ASN A 165 -19.00 14.10 1.17
CA ASN A 165 -18.94 14.43 -0.25
C ASN A 165 -17.55 14.15 -0.81
N LEU A 166 -17.47 13.56 -2.00
CA LEU A 166 -16.22 13.34 -2.71
C LEU A 166 -15.78 14.63 -3.40
N LEU A 167 -14.57 15.08 -3.11
CA LEU A 167 -13.92 16.17 -3.82
C LEU A 167 -13.04 15.68 -4.95
N LEU A 168 -12.25 14.62 -4.69
CA LEU A 168 -11.35 14.03 -5.68
C LEU A 168 -11.06 12.56 -5.33
N ASP A 169 -11.18 11.68 -6.31
CA ASP A 169 -10.61 10.33 -6.27
C ASP A 169 -9.25 10.36 -6.98
N PHE A 170 -8.18 10.08 -6.22
CA PHE A 170 -6.82 10.17 -6.76
C PHE A 170 -6.52 9.06 -7.78
N GLY A 171 -7.17 7.90 -7.69
CA GLY A 171 -7.02 6.84 -8.68
C GLY A 171 -7.65 7.20 -10.01
N VAL A 172 -8.86 7.78 -10.00
CA VAL A 172 -9.50 8.32 -11.21
C VAL A 172 -8.64 9.43 -11.82
N TRP A 173 -8.25 10.41 -10.98
CA TRP A 173 -7.41 11.53 -11.41
C TRP A 173 -6.09 11.07 -12.05
N TRP A 174 -5.39 10.11 -11.41
CA TRP A 174 -4.13 9.59 -11.93
C TRP A 174 -4.31 8.88 -13.27
N ASN A 175 -5.30 8.00 -13.35
CA ASN A 175 -5.64 7.22 -14.54
C ASN A 175 -5.92 8.13 -15.75
N GLU A 176 -6.76 9.16 -15.56
CA GLU A 176 -7.13 10.12 -16.61
C GLU A 176 -5.93 10.95 -17.11
N ASN A 177 -4.96 11.24 -16.22
CA ASN A 177 -3.81 12.08 -16.55
C ASN A 177 -2.55 11.29 -16.96
N ASN A 178 -2.57 9.95 -16.86
CA ASN A 178 -1.41 9.09 -17.09
C ASN A 178 -1.72 7.87 -17.96
N ASN A 179 -2.27 8.07 -19.16
CA ASN A 179 -2.50 7.03 -20.18
C ASN A 179 -3.33 5.82 -19.72
N GLY A 180 -4.19 5.97 -18.74
CA GLY A 180 -4.97 4.88 -18.17
C GLY A 180 -4.16 3.99 -17.20
N TRP A 181 -2.99 4.42 -16.78
CA TRP A 181 -2.15 3.66 -15.84
C TRP A 181 -2.73 3.65 -14.43
N PRO A 182 -2.51 2.54 -13.67
CA PRO A 182 -2.98 2.44 -12.29
C PRO A 182 -2.20 3.39 -11.38
N LEU A 183 -2.85 3.94 -10.34
CA LEU A 183 -2.18 4.73 -9.31
C LEU A 183 -1.35 3.81 -8.39
N PRO A 184 -0.03 4.01 -8.27
CA PRO A 184 0.79 3.24 -7.33
C PRO A 184 0.50 3.62 -5.88
N LEU A 185 0.11 2.64 -5.06
CA LEU A 185 -0.20 2.86 -3.65
C LEU A 185 0.80 2.18 -2.73
N GLY A 186 0.82 0.86 -2.74
CA GLY A 186 1.68 0.04 -1.90
C GLY A 186 2.39 -1.07 -2.66
N GLY A 187 3.40 -1.62 -2.01
CA GLY A 187 4.11 -2.81 -2.47
C GLY A 187 4.85 -3.48 -1.34
N ASN A 188 5.28 -4.70 -1.55
CA ASN A 188 6.07 -5.45 -0.59
C ASN A 188 7.55 -5.32 -0.91
N VAL A 189 8.37 -5.10 0.13
CA VAL A 189 9.82 -4.99 0.02
C VAL A 189 10.51 -6.08 0.83
N VAL A 190 11.67 -6.52 0.36
CA VAL A 190 12.53 -7.50 1.02
C VAL A 190 13.91 -6.92 1.27
N ARG A 191 14.47 -7.16 2.46
CA ARG A 191 15.74 -6.57 2.89
C ARG A 191 16.93 -7.18 2.15
N ARG A 192 17.75 -6.32 1.51
CA ARG A 192 18.85 -6.70 0.61
C ARG A 192 19.97 -7.47 1.31
N ASP A 193 20.19 -7.27 2.63
CA ASP A 193 21.22 -7.96 3.40
C ASP A 193 20.95 -9.46 3.60
N LEU A 194 19.76 -9.94 3.24
CA LEU A 194 19.44 -11.37 3.15
C LEU A 194 20.22 -12.07 2.04
N GLY A 195 20.68 -11.32 1.03
CA GLY A 195 21.31 -11.82 -0.18
C GLY A 195 20.31 -12.07 -1.30
N ILE A 196 20.77 -11.91 -2.54
CA ILE A 196 19.90 -11.92 -3.74
C ILE A 196 19.08 -13.21 -3.87
N GLU A 197 19.69 -14.38 -3.60
CA GLU A 197 19.00 -15.68 -3.70
C GLU A 197 17.88 -15.83 -2.66
N ALA A 198 18.12 -15.33 -1.44
CA ALA A 198 17.10 -15.36 -0.38
C ALA A 198 15.98 -14.38 -0.69
N CYS A 199 16.30 -13.18 -1.18
CA CYS A 199 15.30 -12.18 -1.57
C CYS A 199 14.40 -12.72 -2.70
N ALA A 200 14.97 -13.31 -3.75
CA ALA A 200 14.22 -13.89 -4.86
C ALA A 200 13.30 -15.03 -4.39
N ARG A 201 13.82 -15.92 -3.51
CA ARG A 201 13.02 -17.02 -2.96
C ARG A 201 11.89 -16.55 -2.05
N ILE A 202 12.12 -15.53 -1.22
CA ILE A 202 11.10 -14.95 -0.36
C ILE A 202 10.02 -14.29 -1.21
N SER A 203 10.40 -13.54 -2.25
CA SER A 203 9.46 -12.95 -3.20
C SER A 203 8.58 -14.01 -3.87
N GLU A 204 9.17 -15.13 -4.28
CA GLU A 204 8.42 -16.26 -4.85
C GLU A 204 7.41 -16.85 -3.86
N TRP A 205 7.78 -17.02 -2.60
CA TRP A 205 6.83 -17.53 -1.59
C TRP A 205 5.70 -16.53 -1.30
N VAL A 206 5.98 -15.24 -1.33
CA VAL A 206 4.92 -14.22 -1.22
C VAL A 206 3.98 -14.33 -2.42
N LYS A 207 4.51 -14.45 -3.64
CA LYS A 207 3.71 -14.66 -4.84
C LYS A 207 2.87 -15.94 -4.75
N MET A 208 3.46 -17.05 -4.35
CA MET A 208 2.72 -18.31 -4.12
C MET A 208 1.59 -18.17 -3.10
N SER A 209 1.81 -17.36 -2.04
CA SER A 209 0.76 -17.08 -1.05
C SER A 209 -0.41 -16.32 -1.67
N ILE A 210 -0.13 -15.33 -2.51
CA ILE A 210 -1.15 -14.56 -3.23
C ILE A 210 -1.92 -15.44 -4.19
N GLU A 211 -1.22 -16.23 -5.02
CA GLU A 211 -1.83 -17.16 -5.97
C GLU A 211 -2.71 -18.20 -5.26
N HIS A 212 -2.21 -18.78 -4.16
CA HIS A 212 -3.00 -19.73 -3.36
C HIS A 212 -4.30 -19.11 -2.83
N SER A 213 -4.25 -17.86 -2.37
CA SER A 213 -5.42 -17.16 -1.85
C SER A 213 -6.41 -16.77 -2.95
N ILE A 214 -5.93 -16.49 -4.16
CA ILE A 214 -6.78 -16.22 -5.32
C ILE A 214 -7.44 -17.51 -5.83
N ASP A 215 -6.73 -18.65 -5.84
CA ASP A 215 -7.21 -19.93 -6.31
C ASP A 215 -8.26 -20.56 -5.35
N ASP A 216 -8.10 -20.35 -4.03
CA ASP A 216 -9.06 -20.75 -3.00
C ASP A 216 -9.42 -19.56 -2.09
N PRO A 217 -10.26 -18.63 -2.56
CA PRO A 217 -10.52 -17.40 -1.85
C PRO A 217 -11.34 -17.56 -0.57
N ALA A 218 -12.06 -18.67 -0.38
CA ALA A 218 -12.97 -18.84 0.75
C ALA A 218 -12.22 -18.81 2.09
N ALA A 219 -11.17 -19.62 2.23
CA ALA A 219 -10.36 -19.66 3.46
C ALA A 219 -9.60 -18.36 3.72
N ALA A 220 -9.07 -17.74 2.64
CA ALA A 220 -8.35 -16.49 2.73
C ALA A 220 -9.27 -15.31 3.10
N LEU A 221 -10.50 -15.27 2.56
CA LEU A 221 -11.52 -14.28 2.94
C LEU A 221 -11.99 -14.46 4.38
N GLU A 222 -12.26 -15.70 4.83
CA GLU A 222 -12.61 -15.99 6.22
C GLU A 222 -11.51 -15.54 7.18
N PHE A 223 -10.24 -15.73 6.80
CA PHE A 223 -9.11 -15.23 7.55
C PHE A 223 -9.04 -13.69 7.53
N ALA A 224 -9.21 -13.05 6.37
CA ALA A 224 -9.14 -11.60 6.21
C ALA A 224 -10.23 -10.86 6.98
N ILE A 225 -11.47 -11.40 7.02
CA ILE A 225 -12.61 -10.82 7.75
C ILE A 225 -12.32 -10.67 9.25
N GLN A 226 -11.52 -11.54 9.84
CA GLN A 226 -11.15 -11.44 11.26
C GLN A 226 -10.39 -10.15 11.59
N TRP A 227 -9.80 -9.51 10.58
CA TRP A 227 -9.03 -8.28 10.69
C TRP A 227 -9.81 -7.04 10.22
N GLY A 228 -10.93 -7.23 9.52
CA GLY A 228 -11.83 -6.16 9.11
C GLY A 228 -12.41 -5.42 10.32
N ARG A 229 -12.20 -4.10 10.40
CA ARG A 229 -12.49 -3.25 11.55
C ARG A 229 -13.98 -2.92 11.71
N GLY A 230 -14.82 -3.93 11.84
CA GLY A 230 -16.25 -3.75 12.06
C GLY A 230 -17.07 -3.49 10.80
N ILE A 231 -16.47 -3.62 9.62
CA ILE A 231 -17.18 -3.64 8.34
C ILE A 231 -17.76 -5.02 8.08
N ASP A 232 -18.87 -5.07 7.36
CA ASP A 232 -19.53 -6.33 7.02
C ASP A 232 -18.71 -7.17 6.01
N GLU A 233 -19.05 -8.44 5.90
CA GLU A 233 -18.35 -9.42 5.04
C GLU A 233 -18.39 -9.02 3.55
N GLU A 234 -19.49 -8.42 3.09
CA GLU A 234 -19.63 -8.00 1.69
C GLU A 234 -18.68 -6.85 1.36
N THR A 235 -18.58 -5.86 2.26
CA THR A 235 -17.67 -4.72 2.13
C THR A 235 -16.20 -5.15 2.20
N ASN A 236 -15.85 -6.06 3.13
CA ASN A 236 -14.52 -6.67 3.19
C ASN A 236 -14.16 -7.39 1.89
N SER A 237 -15.07 -8.23 1.36
CA SER A 237 -14.85 -8.96 0.12
C SER A 237 -14.67 -8.02 -1.07
N LYS A 238 -15.43 -6.94 -1.16
CA LYS A 238 -15.27 -5.91 -2.19
C LYS A 238 -13.91 -5.23 -2.09
N PHE A 239 -13.48 -4.88 -0.87
CA PHE A 239 -12.17 -4.23 -0.66
C PHE A 239 -11.03 -5.14 -1.10
N VAL A 240 -11.05 -6.42 -0.71
CA VAL A 240 -10.07 -7.41 -1.17
C VAL A 240 -10.05 -7.49 -2.70
N GLN A 241 -11.21 -7.60 -3.37
CA GLN A 241 -11.29 -7.70 -4.83
C GLN A 241 -10.78 -6.44 -5.55
N MET A 242 -10.86 -5.26 -4.95
CA MET A 242 -10.29 -4.04 -5.51
C MET A 242 -8.75 -4.11 -5.54
N TYR A 243 -8.12 -4.55 -4.46
CA TYR A 243 -6.68 -4.43 -4.26
C TYR A 243 -5.90 -5.73 -4.45
N VAL A 244 -6.57 -6.91 -4.44
CA VAL A 244 -5.94 -8.20 -4.74
C VAL A 244 -6.46 -8.73 -6.07
N ASN A 245 -5.63 -8.60 -7.09
CA ASN A 245 -5.97 -8.90 -8.48
C ASN A 245 -4.70 -9.33 -9.26
N GLU A 246 -4.75 -9.37 -10.58
CA GLU A 246 -3.62 -9.74 -11.43
C GLU A 246 -2.37 -8.86 -11.19
N ARG A 247 -2.56 -7.57 -10.85
CA ARG A 247 -1.46 -6.65 -10.49
C ARG A 247 -0.75 -7.04 -9.21
N THR A 248 -1.47 -7.67 -8.29
CA THR A 248 -0.89 -8.18 -7.05
C THR A 248 0.02 -9.37 -7.31
N ILE A 249 -0.29 -10.19 -8.33
CA ILE A 249 0.57 -11.30 -8.78
C ILE A 249 1.81 -10.77 -9.51
N ASP A 250 1.63 -9.79 -10.39
CA ASP A 250 2.70 -9.11 -11.12
C ASP A 250 2.27 -7.67 -11.50
N TYR A 251 3.12 -6.69 -11.26
CA TYR A 251 2.83 -5.28 -11.54
C TYR A 251 2.46 -5.00 -13.01
N GLY A 252 2.90 -5.84 -13.94
CA GLY A 252 2.84 -5.58 -15.38
C GLY A 252 3.80 -4.45 -15.83
N GLU A 253 3.98 -4.29 -17.13
CA GLU A 253 4.85 -3.25 -17.69
C GLU A 253 4.34 -1.85 -17.37
N ASP A 254 3.05 -1.62 -17.51
CA ASP A 254 2.38 -0.34 -17.24
C ASP A 254 2.35 0.00 -15.74
N GLY A 255 2.18 -0.99 -14.84
CA GLY A 255 2.30 -0.79 -13.41
C GLY A 255 3.72 -0.38 -12.99
N ARG A 256 4.75 -1.06 -13.52
CA ARG A 256 6.15 -0.68 -13.29
C ARG A 256 6.46 0.72 -13.86
N ALA A 257 5.93 1.04 -15.04
CA ALA A 257 6.07 2.36 -15.65
C ALA A 257 5.37 3.42 -14.81
N SER A 258 4.17 3.12 -14.29
CA SER A 258 3.42 4.02 -13.41
C SER A 258 4.17 4.31 -12.11
N ILE A 259 4.79 3.29 -11.47
CA ILE A 259 5.63 3.49 -10.28
C ILE A 259 6.77 4.47 -10.59
N ARG A 260 7.53 4.22 -11.67
CA ARG A 260 8.65 5.12 -12.04
C ARG A 260 8.16 6.54 -12.30
N LYS A 261 7.03 6.69 -13.00
CA LYS A 261 6.44 8.01 -13.26
C LYS A 261 5.99 8.70 -11.97
N PHE A 262 5.29 8.00 -11.08
CA PHE A 262 4.80 8.55 -9.81
C PHE A 262 5.95 9.06 -8.94
N LEU A 263 7.03 8.29 -8.85
CA LEU A 263 8.24 8.68 -8.14
C LEU A 263 8.97 9.84 -8.82
N ASN A 264 9.02 9.86 -10.16
CA ASN A 264 9.60 10.96 -10.90
C ASN A 264 8.81 12.27 -10.76
N ASP A 265 7.49 12.19 -10.78
CA ASP A 265 6.63 13.34 -10.56
C ASP A 265 6.78 13.86 -9.12
N GLY A 266 6.85 12.97 -8.13
CA GLY A 266 7.17 13.32 -6.75
C GLY A 266 8.53 14.02 -6.59
N LYS A 267 9.54 13.56 -7.32
CA LYS A 267 10.86 14.21 -7.40
C LYS A 267 10.76 15.61 -7.98
N ASN A 268 10.00 15.77 -9.08
CA ASN A 268 9.85 17.06 -9.76
C ASN A 268 9.19 18.14 -8.89
N ILE A 269 8.33 17.75 -7.97
CA ILE A 269 7.71 18.67 -7.01
C ILE A 269 8.45 18.77 -5.66
N GLY A 270 9.64 18.13 -5.55
CA GLY A 270 10.49 18.20 -4.36
C GLY A 270 10.06 17.33 -3.18
N MET A 271 9.13 16.38 -3.38
CA MET A 271 8.70 15.43 -2.36
C MET A 271 9.63 14.22 -2.22
N ILE A 272 10.47 13.98 -3.20
CA ILE A 272 11.46 12.89 -3.25
C ILE A 272 12.84 13.49 -3.49
N ASP A 273 13.89 12.88 -2.89
CA ASP A 273 15.27 13.32 -3.04
C ASP A 273 15.64 13.51 -4.51
N PRO A 274 16.18 14.67 -4.91
CA PRO A 274 16.57 14.93 -6.30
C PRO A 274 17.66 13.99 -6.84
N ASN A 275 18.40 13.31 -5.97
CA ASN A 275 19.41 12.31 -6.36
C ASN A 275 18.81 10.91 -6.60
N PHE A 276 17.60 10.63 -6.16
CA PHE A 276 16.94 9.36 -6.44
C PHE A 276 16.69 9.21 -7.95
N ASN A 277 17.02 8.05 -8.50
CA ASN A 277 16.75 7.76 -9.91
C ASN A 277 15.59 6.74 -10.03
N PRO A 278 14.38 7.17 -10.43
CA PRO A 278 13.23 6.28 -10.58
C PRO A 278 13.43 5.17 -11.62
N ASP A 279 14.29 5.36 -12.63
CA ASP A 279 14.57 4.35 -13.66
C ASP A 279 15.35 3.16 -13.10
N CYS A 280 16.04 3.34 -11.94
CA CYS A 280 16.79 2.31 -11.25
C CYS A 280 15.94 1.52 -10.23
N VAL A 281 14.62 1.69 -10.22
CA VAL A 281 13.75 0.87 -9.37
C VAL A 281 13.79 -0.57 -9.85
N GLU A 282 14.32 -1.45 -8.99
CA GLU A 282 14.44 -2.88 -9.20
C GLU A 282 13.21 -3.60 -8.64
N PHE A 283 12.76 -4.62 -9.37
CA PHE A 283 11.65 -5.50 -8.97
C PHE A 283 12.18 -6.92 -8.85
N ILE A 284 12.33 -7.42 -7.63
CA ILE A 284 12.93 -8.73 -7.39
C ILE A 284 11.87 -9.83 -7.42
N GLY A 285 12.15 -10.90 -8.17
CA GLY A 285 11.31 -12.10 -8.30
C GLY A 285 12.12 -13.36 -8.52
N ALA A 286 11.46 -14.46 -8.84
CA ALA A 286 12.09 -15.76 -9.08
C ALA A 286 13.17 -15.72 -10.19
N ASP A 287 12.97 -14.89 -11.20
CA ASP A 287 13.86 -14.74 -12.36
C ASP A 287 15.05 -13.78 -12.10
N GLY A 288 15.20 -13.31 -10.86
CA GLY A 288 16.20 -12.32 -10.47
C GLY A 288 15.65 -10.89 -10.49
N VAL A 289 16.55 -9.91 -10.73
CA VAL A 289 16.20 -8.47 -10.82
C VAL A 289 15.86 -8.09 -12.25
#